data_88eed02e75c1e76a59daf0fe00e2da3c
#
_entry.id   88eed02e75c1e76a59daf0fe00e2da3c
#
_cell.length_a   1.000
_cell.length_b   1.000
_cell.length_c   1.000
_cell.angle_alpha   90.00
_cell.angle_beta   90.00
_cell.angle_gamma   90.00
#
_symmetry.space_group_name_H-M   'P 1'
#
loop_
_entity.id
_entity.type
_entity.pdbx_description
1 polymer ?
#
loop_
_entity_poly.entity_id
_entity_poly.type
_entity_poly.pdbx_seq_one_letter_code
_entity_poly.pdbx_strand_id
1 'polypeptide(L)'
;MIKALIGFAGMIGMILWGIEFNVSNFVNVPSILIVFGLTFFGLLASGRKMIAAVSGLFDKHADEEQLYEASDTFIYAGRLSMASGWVGVLIGLVLMLANMDDPAAVGPAMAICLLTALYGTILKYFIFNPLSDQLTEKGTAIFQSRADK
;
A
#
# COMPACT_ATOMS: atom_id res chain seq x y z
N MET A 1 18.15 9.07 -0.91
CA MET A 1 16.98 9.70 -1.53
C MET A 1 16.93 9.52 -3.07
N ILE A 2 17.93 9.96 -3.85
CA ILE A 2 17.91 9.87 -5.32
C ILE A 2 17.80 8.41 -5.82
N LYS A 3 18.55 7.47 -5.24
CA LYS A 3 18.50 6.05 -5.61
C LYS A 3 17.10 5.42 -5.38
N ALA A 4 16.44 5.78 -4.29
CA ALA A 4 15.09 5.32 -3.99
C ALA A 4 14.07 5.89 -5.00
N LEU A 5 14.23 7.17 -5.37
CA LEU A 5 13.37 7.82 -6.37
C LEU A 5 13.49 7.16 -7.75
N ILE A 6 14.73 6.85 -8.18
CA ILE A 6 15.02 6.15 -9.46
C ILE A 6 14.42 4.74 -9.43
N GLY A 7 14.57 4.01 -8.32
CA GLY A 7 13.97 2.69 -8.15
C GLY A 7 12.45 2.72 -8.23
N PHE A 8 11.81 3.70 -7.58
CA PHE A 8 10.37 3.92 -7.64
C PHE A 8 9.87 4.24 -9.04
N ALA A 9 10.54 5.18 -9.72
CA ALA A 9 10.20 5.54 -11.09
C ALA A 9 10.35 4.34 -12.05
N GLY A 10 11.39 3.54 -11.88
CA GLY A 10 11.60 2.32 -12.67
C GLY A 10 10.51 1.28 -12.44
N MET A 11 10.10 1.05 -11.19
CA MET A 11 9.01 0.11 -10.87
C MET A 11 7.68 0.55 -11.46
N ILE A 12 7.33 1.84 -11.32
CA ILE A 12 6.12 2.40 -11.93
C ILE A 12 6.17 2.29 -13.44
N GLY A 13 7.32 2.62 -14.04
CA GLY A 13 7.53 2.52 -15.50
C GLY A 13 7.34 1.10 -16.02
N MET A 14 7.85 0.08 -15.30
CA MET A 14 7.66 -1.33 -15.66
C MET A 14 6.20 -1.78 -15.54
N ILE A 15 5.49 -1.33 -14.49
CA ILE A 15 4.06 -1.62 -14.34
C ILE A 15 3.27 -1.00 -15.50
N LEU A 16 3.51 0.27 -15.81
CA LEU A 16 2.85 0.98 -16.91
C LEU A 16 3.13 0.32 -18.27
N TRP A 17 4.36 -0.12 -18.50
CA TRP A 17 4.70 -0.89 -19.70
C TRP A 17 3.94 -2.22 -19.73
N GLY A 18 3.90 -2.97 -18.63
CA GLY A 18 3.22 -4.28 -18.58
C GLY A 18 1.71 -4.20 -18.84
N ILE A 19 1.07 -3.06 -18.56
CA ILE A 19 -0.35 -2.81 -18.86
C ILE A 19 -0.55 -2.14 -20.24
N GLU A 20 0.52 -2.04 -21.08
CA GLU A 20 0.47 -1.42 -22.41
C GLU A 20 -0.13 0.01 -22.39
N PHE A 21 0.08 0.77 -21.30
CA PHE A 21 -0.52 2.07 -21.01
C PHE A 21 -2.06 2.09 -21.02
N ASN A 22 -2.72 0.93 -21.05
CA ASN A 22 -4.18 0.83 -21.00
C ASN A 22 -4.68 0.73 -19.54
N VAL A 23 -4.52 1.82 -18.82
CA VAL A 23 -4.84 1.92 -17.38
C VAL A 23 -6.34 1.69 -17.11
N SER A 24 -7.22 1.97 -18.08
CA SER A 24 -8.68 1.88 -17.88
C SER A 24 -9.15 0.47 -17.50
N ASN A 25 -8.50 -0.57 -18.03
CA ASN A 25 -8.83 -1.96 -17.70
C ASN A 25 -8.41 -2.36 -16.29
N PHE A 26 -7.49 -1.59 -15.68
CA PHE A 26 -6.98 -1.79 -14.33
C PHE A 26 -7.63 -0.86 -13.31
N VAL A 27 -8.64 -0.07 -13.68
CA VAL A 27 -9.40 0.78 -12.78
C VAL A 27 -10.77 0.16 -12.55
N ASN A 28 -10.96 -0.42 -11.37
CA ASN A 28 -12.22 -1.01 -10.94
C ASN A 28 -12.67 -0.37 -9.63
N VAL A 29 -13.77 0.38 -9.69
CA VAL A 29 -14.26 1.16 -8.53
C VAL A 29 -14.56 0.29 -7.31
N PRO A 30 -15.26 -0.85 -7.41
CA PRO A 30 -15.45 -1.76 -6.29
C PRO A 30 -14.14 -2.21 -5.64
N SER A 31 -13.15 -2.60 -6.44
CA SER A 31 -11.84 -3.06 -5.95
C SER A 31 -11.08 -1.96 -5.22
N ILE A 32 -11.11 -0.73 -5.75
CA ILE A 32 -10.50 0.43 -5.11
C ILE A 32 -11.17 0.69 -3.76
N LEU A 33 -12.49 0.74 -3.71
CA LEU A 33 -13.24 0.98 -2.46
C LEU A 33 -12.97 -0.08 -1.40
N ILE A 34 -12.88 -1.35 -1.78
CA ILE A 34 -12.56 -2.44 -0.86
C ILE A 34 -11.16 -2.24 -0.27
N VAL A 35 -10.14 -2.12 -1.11
CA VAL A 35 -8.75 -2.10 -0.63
C VAL A 35 -8.44 -0.81 0.12
N PHE A 36 -8.74 0.35 -0.47
CA PHE A 36 -8.46 1.65 0.17
C PHE A 36 -9.38 1.91 1.36
N GLY A 37 -10.67 1.56 1.24
CA GLY A 37 -11.64 1.74 2.32
C GLY A 37 -11.27 0.91 3.56
N LEU A 38 -11.05 -0.40 3.40
CA LEU A 38 -10.67 -1.25 4.53
C LEU A 38 -9.32 -0.85 5.12
N THR A 39 -8.34 -0.47 4.29
CA THR A 39 -7.04 0.01 4.78
C THR A 39 -7.21 1.30 5.58
N PHE A 40 -7.97 2.27 5.08
CA PHE A 40 -8.22 3.55 5.73
C PHE A 40 -8.97 3.38 7.05
N PHE A 41 -10.11 2.67 7.04
CA PHE A 41 -10.89 2.44 8.26
C PHE A 41 -10.14 1.57 9.28
N GLY A 42 -9.33 0.60 8.81
CA GLY A 42 -8.46 -0.19 9.67
C GLY A 42 -7.38 0.65 10.36
N LEU A 43 -6.80 1.63 9.66
CA LEU A 43 -5.87 2.60 10.25
C LEU A 43 -6.57 3.50 11.28
N LEU A 44 -7.77 4.00 10.98
CA LEU A 44 -8.56 4.78 11.93
C LEU A 44 -8.87 3.97 13.19
N ALA A 45 -9.30 2.72 13.04
CA ALA A 45 -9.62 1.83 14.14
C ALA A 45 -8.40 1.51 15.03
N SER A 46 -7.20 1.48 14.44
CA SER A 46 -5.95 1.24 15.18
C SER A 46 -5.49 2.44 16.02
N GLY A 47 -6.08 3.62 15.86
CA GLY A 47 -5.67 4.86 16.52
C GLY A 47 -4.33 5.43 16.06
N ARG A 48 -3.73 4.86 14.99
CA ARG A 48 -2.44 5.30 14.46
C ARG A 48 -2.58 6.61 13.69
N LYS A 49 -1.66 7.52 13.94
CA LYS A 49 -1.67 8.87 13.36
C LYS A 49 -0.97 8.88 12.00
N MET A 50 -1.66 8.47 10.94
CA MET A 50 -1.11 8.44 9.58
C MET A 50 -0.59 9.81 9.12
N ILE A 51 -1.27 10.90 9.51
CA ILE A 51 -0.85 12.27 9.17
C ILE A 51 0.51 12.60 9.82
N ALA A 52 0.72 12.18 11.08
CA ALA A 52 2.00 12.36 11.75
C ALA A 52 3.10 11.49 11.11
N ALA A 53 2.77 10.30 10.66
CA ALA A 53 3.72 9.44 9.94
C ALA A 53 4.14 10.06 8.60
N VAL A 54 3.22 10.66 7.86
CA VAL A 54 3.53 11.37 6.61
C VAL A 54 4.36 12.63 6.88
N SER A 55 4.06 13.40 7.94
CA SER A 55 4.86 14.58 8.29
C SER A 55 6.30 14.22 8.65
N GLY A 56 6.54 13.09 9.31
CA GLY A 56 7.89 12.60 9.64
C GLY A 56 8.79 12.35 8.41
N LEU A 57 8.22 12.10 7.23
CA LEU A 57 8.99 11.99 5.99
C LEU A 57 9.64 13.30 5.58
N PHE A 58 8.98 14.43 5.84
CA PHE A 58 9.40 15.76 5.40
C PHE A 58 10.06 16.57 6.53
N ASP A 59 9.85 16.17 7.78
CA ASP A 59 10.43 16.86 8.93
C ASP A 59 11.93 16.55 9.04
N LYS A 60 12.73 17.62 9.06
CA LYS A 60 14.19 17.55 9.23
C LYS A 60 14.60 17.53 10.71
N HIS A 61 13.70 17.88 11.61
CA HIS A 61 13.93 17.99 13.04
C HIS A 61 13.19 16.91 13.83
N ALA A 62 12.61 15.90 13.15
CA ALA A 62 11.93 14.81 13.80
C ALA A 62 12.91 14.04 14.69
N ASP A 63 12.47 13.74 15.92
CA ASP A 63 13.21 12.90 16.83
C ASP A 63 13.22 11.44 16.38
N GLU A 64 14.21 10.71 16.84
CA GLU A 64 14.39 9.28 16.51
C GLU A 64 13.13 8.46 16.80
N GLU A 65 12.52 8.65 17.99
CA GLU A 65 11.30 7.95 18.39
C GLU A 65 10.13 8.22 17.43
N GLN A 66 9.95 9.49 17.01
CA GLN A 66 8.91 9.87 16.05
C GLN A 66 9.12 9.20 14.68
N LEU A 67 10.35 9.04 14.24
CA LEU A 67 10.68 8.36 12.99
C LEU A 67 10.38 6.87 13.05
N TYR A 68 10.67 6.20 14.18
CA TYR A 68 10.32 4.79 14.37
C TYR A 68 8.81 4.57 14.49
N GLU A 69 8.08 5.45 15.20
CA GLU A 69 6.60 5.39 15.26
C GLU A 69 5.97 5.59 13.87
N ALA A 70 6.51 6.54 13.10
CA ALA A 70 6.07 6.78 11.72
C ALA A 70 6.34 5.56 10.83
N SER A 71 7.53 4.95 10.92
CA SER A 71 7.89 3.73 10.19
C SER A 71 6.94 2.57 10.54
N ASP A 72 6.68 2.33 11.83
CA ASP A 72 5.77 1.27 12.27
C ASP A 72 4.33 1.51 11.79
N THR A 73 3.91 2.77 11.68
CA THR A 73 2.60 3.11 11.11
C THR A 73 2.52 2.72 9.63
N PHE A 74 3.56 2.96 8.83
CA PHE A 74 3.59 2.52 7.42
C PHE A 74 3.67 0.99 7.28
N ILE A 75 4.44 0.30 8.14
CA ILE A 75 4.46 -1.18 8.18
C ILE A 75 3.06 -1.72 8.43
N TYR A 76 2.35 -1.14 9.41
CA TYR A 76 0.99 -1.54 9.74
C TYR A 76 0.01 -1.27 8.60
N ALA A 77 0.11 -0.09 7.95
CA ALA A 77 -0.68 0.23 6.76
C ALA A 77 -0.46 -0.76 5.62
N GLY A 78 0.79 -1.17 5.40
CA GLY A 78 1.13 -2.20 4.42
C GLY A 78 0.53 -3.58 4.75
N ARG A 79 0.50 -3.97 6.02
CA ARG A 79 -0.18 -5.21 6.45
C ARG A 79 -1.68 -5.14 6.22
N LEU A 80 -2.31 -4.01 6.55
CA LEU A 80 -3.74 -3.79 6.33
C LEU A 80 -4.08 -3.80 4.84
N SER A 81 -3.31 -3.14 3.99
CA SER A 81 -3.59 -3.11 2.55
C SER A 81 -3.52 -4.50 1.93
N MET A 82 -2.56 -5.32 2.36
CA MET A 82 -2.47 -6.72 1.92
C MET A 82 -3.65 -7.55 2.42
N ALA A 83 -4.04 -7.40 3.69
CA ALA A 83 -5.21 -8.08 4.25
C ALA A 83 -6.50 -7.64 3.55
N SER A 84 -6.65 -6.35 3.26
CA SER A 84 -7.79 -5.81 2.50
C SER A 84 -7.85 -6.38 1.08
N GLY A 85 -6.69 -6.55 0.43
CA GLY A 85 -6.58 -7.24 -0.86
C GLY A 85 -7.11 -8.67 -0.79
N TRP A 86 -6.71 -9.44 0.22
CA TRP A 86 -7.20 -10.80 0.42
C TRP A 86 -8.70 -10.87 0.72
N VAL A 87 -9.23 -9.95 1.52
CA VAL A 87 -10.69 -9.85 1.74
C VAL A 87 -11.41 -9.60 0.41
N GLY A 88 -10.87 -8.71 -0.43
CA GLY A 88 -11.43 -8.45 -1.76
C GLY A 88 -11.39 -9.66 -2.69
N VAL A 89 -10.32 -10.47 -2.64
CA VAL A 89 -10.24 -11.75 -3.36
C VAL A 89 -11.39 -12.67 -2.94
N LEU A 90 -11.63 -12.82 -1.65
CA LEU A 90 -12.71 -13.67 -1.13
C LEU A 90 -14.08 -13.14 -1.54
N ILE A 91 -14.30 -11.84 -1.51
CA ILE A 91 -15.54 -11.20 -1.99
C ILE A 91 -15.73 -11.50 -3.48
N GLY A 92 -14.71 -11.31 -4.31
CA GLY A 92 -14.78 -11.60 -5.75
C GLY A 92 -15.08 -13.07 -6.04
N LEU A 93 -14.47 -14.00 -5.30
CA LEU A 93 -14.77 -15.44 -5.41
C LEU A 93 -16.21 -15.77 -5.04
N VAL A 94 -16.72 -15.20 -3.95
CA VAL A 94 -18.12 -15.42 -3.53
C VAL A 94 -19.09 -14.89 -4.59
N LEU A 95 -18.82 -13.69 -5.13
CA LEU A 95 -19.65 -13.12 -6.20
C LEU A 95 -19.62 -13.97 -7.47
N MET A 96 -18.45 -14.53 -7.83
CA MET A 96 -18.32 -15.44 -8.97
C MET A 96 -19.14 -16.71 -8.76
N LEU A 97 -19.03 -17.34 -7.58
CA LEU A 97 -19.77 -18.56 -7.25
C LEU A 97 -21.30 -18.31 -7.17
N ALA A 98 -21.70 -17.16 -6.66
CA ALA A 98 -23.13 -16.80 -6.56
C ALA A 98 -23.82 -16.56 -7.92
N ASN A 99 -23.03 -16.33 -8.99
CA ASN A 99 -23.53 -16.03 -10.33
C ASN A 99 -23.01 -17.01 -11.39
N MET A 100 -22.73 -18.25 -11.02
CA MET A 100 -22.19 -19.25 -11.95
C MET A 100 -23.11 -19.56 -13.15
N ASP A 101 -24.40 -19.35 -12.98
CA ASP A 101 -25.40 -19.59 -14.04
C ASP A 101 -25.44 -18.43 -15.07
N ASP A 102 -24.80 -17.30 -14.77
CA ASP A 102 -24.68 -16.15 -15.68
C ASP A 102 -23.21 -15.89 -16.07
N PRO A 103 -22.76 -16.38 -17.24
CA PRO A 103 -21.40 -16.17 -17.72
C PRO A 103 -20.99 -14.69 -17.84
N ALA A 104 -21.96 -13.77 -18.03
CA ALA A 104 -21.68 -12.36 -18.14
C ALA A 104 -21.31 -11.72 -16.79
N ALA A 105 -21.77 -12.29 -15.68
CA ALA A 105 -21.44 -11.82 -14.32
C ALA A 105 -20.11 -12.36 -13.80
N VAL A 106 -19.64 -13.48 -14.30
CA VAL A 106 -18.38 -14.13 -13.85
C VAL A 106 -17.15 -13.25 -14.13
N GLY A 107 -17.10 -12.61 -15.30
CA GLY A 107 -15.97 -11.75 -15.70
C GLY A 107 -15.74 -10.57 -14.74
N PRO A 108 -16.75 -9.74 -14.46
CA PRO A 108 -16.65 -8.66 -13.48
C PRO A 108 -16.26 -9.12 -12.07
N ALA A 109 -16.79 -10.25 -11.60
CA ALA A 109 -16.45 -10.82 -10.30
C ALA A 109 -14.98 -11.28 -10.25
N MET A 110 -14.47 -11.89 -11.32
CA MET A 110 -13.07 -12.27 -11.45
C MET A 110 -12.16 -11.04 -11.47
N ALA A 111 -12.58 -9.95 -12.13
CA ALA A 111 -11.85 -8.69 -12.13
C ALA A 111 -11.69 -8.12 -10.71
N ILE A 112 -12.75 -8.15 -9.88
CA ILE A 112 -12.66 -7.74 -8.47
C ILE A 112 -11.63 -8.59 -7.74
N CYS A 113 -11.67 -9.91 -7.91
CA CYS A 113 -10.75 -10.85 -7.28
C CYS A 113 -9.28 -10.50 -7.60
N LEU A 114 -8.94 -10.35 -8.87
CA LEU A 114 -7.57 -10.11 -9.31
C LEU A 114 -7.07 -8.69 -8.98
N LEU A 115 -7.91 -7.68 -9.19
CA LEU A 115 -7.51 -6.28 -8.98
C LEU A 115 -7.37 -5.93 -7.50
N THR A 116 -8.17 -6.51 -6.61
CA THR A 116 -7.98 -6.29 -5.17
C THR A 116 -6.66 -6.87 -4.67
N ALA A 117 -6.29 -8.08 -5.12
CA ALA A 117 -4.98 -8.66 -4.82
C ALA A 117 -3.84 -7.78 -5.35
N LEU A 118 -3.96 -7.30 -6.58
CA LEU A 118 -2.99 -6.43 -7.22
C LEU A 118 -2.82 -5.11 -6.44
N TYR A 119 -3.92 -4.43 -6.11
CA TYR A 119 -3.87 -3.16 -5.38
C TYR A 119 -3.28 -3.31 -3.97
N GLY A 120 -3.71 -4.36 -3.22
CA GLY A 120 -3.15 -4.64 -1.90
C GLY A 120 -1.64 -4.88 -1.94
N THR A 121 -1.17 -5.61 -2.96
CA THR A 121 0.25 -5.90 -3.19
C THR A 121 1.03 -4.64 -3.55
N ILE A 122 0.52 -3.83 -4.49
CA ILE A 122 1.15 -2.57 -4.90
C ILE A 122 1.27 -1.62 -3.71
N LEU A 123 0.19 -1.40 -2.95
CA LEU A 123 0.21 -0.52 -1.79
C LEU A 123 1.27 -0.95 -0.77
N LYS A 124 1.33 -2.24 -0.44
CA LYS A 124 2.28 -2.76 0.54
C LYS A 124 3.72 -2.62 0.07
N TYR A 125 4.05 -3.23 -1.06
CA TYR A 125 5.46 -3.41 -1.46
C TYR A 125 6.04 -2.21 -2.20
N PHE A 126 5.21 -1.43 -2.90
CA PHE A 126 5.69 -0.33 -3.70
C PHE A 126 5.44 1.04 -3.07
N ILE A 127 4.56 1.13 -2.07
CA ILE A 127 4.28 2.40 -1.38
C ILE A 127 4.70 2.35 0.08
N PHE A 128 4.08 1.48 0.89
CA PHE A 128 4.27 1.53 2.34
C PHE A 128 5.63 1.01 2.80
N ASN A 129 6.14 -0.10 2.26
CA ASN A 129 7.43 -0.63 2.64
C ASN A 129 8.58 0.36 2.37
N PRO A 130 8.74 0.95 1.17
CA PRO A 130 9.82 1.88 0.93
C PRO A 130 9.73 3.17 1.76
N LEU A 131 8.52 3.61 2.11
CA LEU A 131 8.34 4.76 3.02
C LEU A 131 8.79 4.43 4.44
N SER A 132 8.45 3.24 4.93
CA SER A 132 8.90 2.73 6.22
C SER A 132 10.42 2.59 6.28
N ASP A 133 11.03 2.01 5.25
CA ASP A 133 12.48 1.81 5.16
C ASP A 133 13.24 3.14 5.21
N GLN A 134 12.76 4.18 4.50
CA GLN A 134 13.34 5.52 4.54
C GLN A 134 13.30 6.15 5.93
N LEU A 135 12.21 5.97 6.68
CA LEU A 135 12.07 6.50 8.04
C LEU A 135 13.00 5.77 9.00
N THR A 136 13.09 4.45 8.89
CA THR A 136 14.00 3.63 9.70
C THR A 136 15.47 4.01 9.44
N GLU A 137 15.86 4.20 8.18
CA GLU A 137 17.21 4.63 7.82
C GLU A 137 17.55 6.00 8.43
N LYS A 138 16.62 6.96 8.37
CA LYS A 138 16.79 8.27 9.01
C LYS A 138 16.95 8.17 10.53
N GLY A 139 16.09 7.38 11.19
CA GLY A 139 16.16 7.15 12.64
C GLY A 139 17.49 6.54 13.06
N THR A 140 17.97 5.53 12.34
CA THR A 140 19.25 4.85 12.60
C THR A 140 20.44 5.81 12.43
N ALA A 141 20.41 6.68 11.42
CA ALA A 141 21.47 7.67 11.20
C ALA A 141 21.57 8.69 12.36
N ILE A 142 20.44 9.11 12.92
CA ILE A 142 20.39 10.00 14.09
C ILE A 142 20.98 9.29 15.32
N PHE A 143 20.57 8.03 15.54
CA PHE A 143 21.08 7.21 16.65
C PHE A 143 22.61 7.09 16.60
N GLN A 144 23.18 6.71 15.46
CA GLN A 144 24.63 6.57 15.28
C GLN A 144 25.36 7.89 15.52
N SER A 145 24.82 9.00 15.01
CA SER A 145 25.45 10.32 15.21
C SER A 145 25.46 10.80 16.68
N ARG A 146 24.57 10.27 17.52
CA ARG A 146 24.56 10.51 18.97
C ARG A 146 25.54 9.59 19.72
N ALA A 147 25.71 8.38 19.27
CA ALA A 147 26.60 7.41 19.89
C ALA A 147 28.10 7.74 19.66
N ASP A 148 28.41 8.46 18.59
CA ASP A 148 29.79 8.88 18.21
C ASP A 148 30.22 10.19 18.88
N LYS A 149 29.40 10.84 19.71
CA LYS A 149 29.69 12.07 20.47
C LYS A 149 29.94 11.79 21.94
#